data_857f6255fa27de745d60e8d325352e75
#
_entry.id   857f6255fa27de745d60e8d325352e75
#
_cell.length_a   1.000
_cell.length_b   1.000
_cell.length_c   1.000
_cell.angle_alpha   90.00
_cell.angle_beta   90.00
_cell.angle_gamma   90.00
#
_symmetry.space_group_name_H-M   'P 1'
#
loop_
_entity.id
_entity.type
_entity.pdbx_description
1 polymer ?
#
loop_
_entity_poly.entity_id
_entity_poly.type
_entity_poly.pdbx_seq_one_letter_code
_entity_poly.pdbx_strand_id
1 'polypeptide(L)'
;SALPGETTVLPQGTMTAKIPFEKKATLVKLLWKRSQHGKTCLEVQNLQFVIDFTTATLDIHDLKNGIPLAHITLNETGTCELELLVDQEVIEFFTNQGTSYGAVETEENVLGGNLLVKSEIPVDEITYNRFEV
;
A
#
# COMPACT_ATOMS: atom_id res chain seq x y z
N SER A 1 2.40 -17.11 -17.22
CA SER A 1 1.84 -16.41 -16.07
C SER A 1 2.58 -16.78 -14.79
N ALA A 2 2.81 -15.80 -13.97
CA ALA A 2 3.42 -16.04 -12.67
C ALA A 2 2.43 -16.73 -11.73
N LEU A 3 2.93 -17.68 -10.94
CA LEU A 3 2.15 -18.28 -9.88
C LEU A 3 2.42 -17.53 -8.59
N PRO A 4 1.39 -17.23 -7.78
CA PRO A 4 1.62 -16.61 -6.48
C PRO A 4 2.38 -17.56 -5.58
N GLY A 5 3.33 -17.04 -4.84
CA GLY A 5 3.94 -17.75 -3.75
C GLY A 5 2.98 -17.90 -2.59
N GLU A 6 3.48 -18.40 -1.49
CA GLU A 6 2.71 -18.55 -0.27
C GLU A 6 2.27 -17.17 0.27
N THR A 7 1.02 -17.08 0.71
CA THR A 7 0.51 -15.86 1.34
C THR A 7 1.07 -15.71 2.76
N THR A 8 1.67 -14.58 3.04
CA THR A 8 2.08 -14.22 4.38
C THR A 8 1.03 -13.31 5.00
N VAL A 9 0.62 -13.61 6.23
CA VAL A 9 -0.34 -12.82 6.99
C VAL A 9 0.37 -12.23 8.19
N LEU A 10 0.36 -10.90 8.30
CA LEU A 10 0.94 -10.23 9.46
C LEU A 10 -0.02 -10.29 10.65
N PRO A 11 0.46 -10.09 11.88
CA PRO A 11 -0.42 -10.07 13.04
C PRO A 11 -1.54 -9.04 12.90
N GLN A 12 -2.74 -9.40 13.31
CA GLN A 12 -3.88 -8.49 13.33
C GLN A 12 -3.58 -7.29 14.22
N GLY A 13 -3.93 -6.09 13.73
CA GLY A 13 -3.70 -4.86 14.48
C GLY A 13 -2.29 -4.31 14.36
N THR A 14 -1.50 -4.79 13.39
CA THR A 14 -0.16 -4.28 13.13
C THR A 14 -0.21 -2.77 12.86
N MET A 15 0.69 -2.03 13.49
CA MET A 15 0.85 -0.59 13.29
C MET A 15 2.17 -0.23 12.62
N THR A 16 3.15 -1.11 12.70
CA THR A 16 4.46 -0.92 12.08
C THR A 16 4.90 -2.23 11.44
N ALA A 17 5.33 -2.17 10.19
CA ALA A 17 5.80 -3.36 9.48
C ALA A 17 6.82 -2.99 8.42
N LYS A 18 7.66 -3.96 8.08
CA LYS A 18 8.60 -3.88 6.97
C LYS A 18 8.41 -5.13 6.13
N ILE A 19 8.01 -4.96 4.88
CA ILE A 19 7.74 -6.05 3.95
C ILE A 19 8.82 -6.03 2.87
N PRO A 20 9.83 -6.91 2.92
CA PRO A 20 10.86 -6.96 1.88
C PRO A 20 10.31 -7.62 0.63
N PHE A 21 10.66 -7.09 -0.53
CA PHE A 21 10.19 -7.62 -1.82
C PHE A 21 11.01 -8.83 -2.27
N GLU A 22 12.25 -8.94 -1.82
CA GLU A 22 13.15 -10.06 -2.14
C GLU A 22 13.32 -10.26 -3.65
N LYS A 23 13.40 -9.14 -4.38
CA LYS A 23 13.57 -9.10 -5.85
C LYS A 23 12.43 -9.76 -6.62
N LYS A 24 11.24 -9.81 -6.02
CA LYS A 24 10.05 -10.41 -6.64
C LYS A 24 8.91 -9.41 -6.67
N ALA A 25 8.12 -9.44 -7.73
CA ALA A 25 6.86 -8.69 -7.76
C ALA A 25 6.02 -9.10 -6.55
N THR A 26 5.46 -8.12 -5.87
CA THR A 26 4.79 -8.34 -4.58
C THR A 26 3.43 -7.68 -4.57
N LEU A 27 2.41 -8.46 -4.23
CA LEU A 27 1.06 -7.94 -4.00
C LEU A 27 0.84 -7.80 -2.50
N VAL A 28 0.53 -6.59 -2.05
CA VAL A 28 0.24 -6.29 -0.65
C VAL A 28 -1.21 -5.87 -0.54
N LYS A 29 -1.93 -6.43 0.42
CA LYS A 29 -3.32 -6.08 0.69
C LYS A 29 -3.45 -5.61 2.14
N LEU A 30 -4.08 -4.45 2.32
CA LEU A 30 -4.35 -3.88 3.62
C LEU A 30 -5.84 -3.65 3.78
N LEU A 31 -6.36 -3.94 4.97
CA LEU A 31 -7.76 -3.77 5.31
C LEU A 31 -7.89 -3.05 6.64
N TRP A 32 -8.75 -2.04 6.69
CA TRP A 32 -9.08 -1.29 7.90
C TRP A 32 -10.58 -1.24 8.12
N LYS A 33 -10.99 -1.22 9.36
CA LYS A 33 -12.37 -0.87 9.73
C LYS A 33 -12.51 0.64 9.74
N ARG A 34 -13.61 1.14 9.20
CA ARG A 34 -13.82 2.57 8.98
C ARG A 34 -14.17 3.38 10.24
N SER A 35 -14.36 2.76 11.37
CA SER A 35 -14.71 3.45 12.61
C SER A 35 -13.56 4.22 13.26
N GLN A 36 -12.37 4.18 12.68
CA GLN A 36 -11.18 4.78 13.27
C GLN A 36 -10.83 6.12 12.61
N HIS A 37 -10.12 6.96 13.35
CA HIS A 37 -9.55 8.22 12.87
C HIS A 37 -8.03 8.14 13.01
N GLY A 38 -7.33 8.75 12.08
CA GLY A 38 -5.88 8.74 12.06
C GLY A 38 -5.36 8.37 10.68
N LYS A 39 -4.06 8.19 10.58
CA LYS A 39 -3.39 7.97 9.31
C LYS A 39 -2.60 6.68 9.30
N THR A 40 -2.54 6.05 8.14
CA THR A 40 -1.56 5.02 7.81
C THR A 40 -0.68 5.54 6.69
N CYS A 41 0.63 5.48 6.87
CA CYS A 41 1.60 5.86 5.85
C CYS A 41 2.32 4.61 5.34
N LEU A 42 2.41 4.50 4.02
CA LEU A 42 3.15 3.44 3.35
C LEU A 42 4.27 4.11 2.56
N GLU A 43 5.49 3.60 2.68
CA GLU A 43 6.63 4.17 1.98
C GLU A 43 7.39 3.11 1.18
N VAL A 44 7.66 3.44 -0.08
CA VAL A 44 8.55 2.68 -0.95
C VAL A 44 9.50 3.68 -1.58
N GLN A 45 10.78 3.63 -1.24
CA GLN A 45 11.76 4.63 -1.65
C GLN A 45 11.28 6.04 -1.28
N ASN A 46 11.19 6.95 -2.25
CA ASN A 46 10.72 8.32 -2.06
C ASN A 46 9.20 8.49 -2.22
N LEU A 47 8.48 7.40 -2.51
CA LEU A 47 7.02 7.44 -2.63
C LEU A 47 6.36 7.22 -1.28
N GLN A 48 5.37 8.05 -0.97
CA GLN A 48 4.58 7.91 0.24
C GLN A 48 3.10 7.87 -0.10
N PHE A 49 2.42 6.83 0.40
CA PHE A 49 0.97 6.68 0.33
C PHE A 49 0.42 7.03 1.71
N VAL A 50 -0.46 8.02 1.80
CA VAL A 50 -1.09 8.42 3.05
C VAL A 50 -2.58 8.14 2.98
N ILE A 51 -3.04 7.22 3.81
CA ILE A 51 -4.45 6.91 3.99
C ILE A 51 -4.90 7.64 5.24
N ASP A 52 -5.75 8.64 5.07
CA ASP A 52 -6.24 9.47 6.17
C ASP A 52 -7.72 9.20 6.40
N PHE A 53 -8.04 8.59 7.55
CA PHE A 53 -9.42 8.22 7.88
C PHE A 53 -10.21 9.38 8.47
N THR A 54 -9.56 10.47 8.85
CA THR A 54 -10.24 11.69 9.31
C THR A 54 -10.84 12.45 8.12
N THR A 55 -10.10 12.50 7.01
CA THR A 55 -10.55 13.18 5.79
C THR A 55 -11.11 12.23 4.74
N ALA A 56 -10.99 10.92 4.93
CA ALA A 56 -11.37 9.87 4.00
C ALA A 56 -10.67 10.04 2.64
N THR A 57 -9.33 10.13 2.67
CA THR A 57 -8.52 10.34 1.48
C THR A 57 -7.33 9.40 1.41
N LEU A 58 -6.92 9.08 0.18
CA LEU A 58 -5.62 8.50 -0.14
C LEU A 58 -4.85 9.52 -0.96
N ASP A 59 -3.70 9.93 -0.46
CA ASP A 59 -2.78 10.83 -1.16
C ASP A 59 -1.46 10.14 -1.40
N ILE A 60 -0.91 10.33 -2.59
CA ILE A 60 0.39 9.78 -2.96
C ILE A 60 1.31 10.94 -3.29
N HIS A 61 2.49 10.95 -2.66
CA HIS A 61 3.49 12.00 -2.82
C HIS A 61 4.84 11.42 -3.23
N ASP A 62 5.53 12.18 -4.08
CA ASP A 62 6.96 12.02 -4.30
C ASP A 62 7.66 12.95 -3.30
N LEU A 63 8.21 12.38 -2.23
CA LEU A 63 8.85 13.15 -1.16
C LEU A 63 10.17 13.78 -1.60
N LYS A 64 10.86 13.19 -2.57
CA LYS A 64 12.13 13.72 -3.06
C LYS A 64 11.95 15.04 -3.80
N ASN A 65 10.91 15.11 -4.63
CA ASN A 65 10.63 16.28 -5.47
C ASN A 65 9.50 17.16 -4.91
N GLY A 66 8.85 16.73 -3.82
CA GLY A 66 7.73 17.45 -3.21
C GLY A 66 6.51 17.52 -4.09
N ILE A 67 6.29 16.52 -4.95
CA ILE A 67 5.22 16.54 -5.95
C ILE A 67 4.07 15.63 -5.51
N PRO A 68 2.83 16.16 -5.45
CA PRO A 68 1.67 15.31 -5.28
C PRO A 68 1.39 14.54 -6.57
N LEU A 69 1.23 13.22 -6.47
CA LEU A 69 1.03 12.34 -7.61
C LEU A 69 -0.42 11.90 -7.78
N ALA A 70 -1.16 11.78 -6.69
CA ALA A 70 -2.56 11.37 -6.73
C ALA A 70 -3.28 11.83 -5.47
N HIS A 71 -4.58 12.05 -5.60
CA HIS A 71 -5.50 12.36 -4.50
C HIS A 71 -6.82 11.65 -4.81
N ILE A 72 -7.23 10.75 -3.93
CA ILE A 72 -8.40 9.91 -4.12
C ILE A 72 -9.29 10.00 -2.89
N THR A 73 -10.57 10.22 -3.10
CA THR A 73 -11.56 10.16 -2.04
C THR A 73 -11.92 8.70 -1.78
N LEU A 74 -11.87 8.29 -0.52
CA LEU A 74 -12.23 6.94 -0.10
C LEU A 74 -13.74 6.84 0.10
N ASN A 75 -14.33 5.73 -0.33
CA ASN A 75 -15.75 5.47 -0.13
C ASN A 75 -16.06 5.30 1.36
N GLU A 76 -17.20 5.84 1.78
CA GLU A 76 -17.67 5.71 3.15
C GLU A 76 -18.45 4.41 3.33
N THR A 77 -17.72 3.31 3.32
CA THR A 77 -18.26 1.97 3.62
C THR A 77 -17.78 1.49 4.97
N GLY A 78 -18.24 0.34 5.42
CA GLY A 78 -17.83 -0.24 6.71
C GLY A 78 -16.37 -0.65 6.78
N THR A 79 -15.73 -0.89 5.65
CA THR A 79 -14.32 -1.26 5.55
C THR A 79 -13.63 -0.44 4.46
N CYS A 80 -12.32 -0.24 4.62
CA CYS A 80 -11.46 0.33 3.62
C CYS A 80 -10.40 -0.68 3.26
N GLU A 81 -10.10 -0.83 1.98
CA GLU A 81 -9.03 -1.70 1.52
C GLU A 81 -8.12 -0.96 0.56
N LEU A 82 -6.87 -1.38 0.54
CA LEU A 82 -5.88 -0.92 -0.43
C LEU A 82 -5.05 -2.12 -0.88
N GLU A 83 -4.92 -2.30 -2.17
CA GLU A 83 -4.01 -3.27 -2.76
C GLU A 83 -2.90 -2.53 -3.48
N LEU A 84 -1.67 -2.97 -3.28
CA LEU A 84 -0.50 -2.49 -4.00
C LEU A 84 0.14 -3.64 -4.73
N LEU A 85 0.32 -3.51 -6.03
CA LEU A 85 1.12 -4.43 -6.83
C LEU A 85 2.43 -3.74 -7.17
N VAL A 86 3.50 -4.20 -6.55
CA VAL A 86 4.84 -3.64 -6.70
C VAL A 86 5.61 -4.47 -7.70
N ASP A 87 6.04 -3.87 -8.80
CA ASP A 87 6.81 -4.57 -9.82
C ASP A 87 7.83 -3.63 -10.47
N GLN A 88 9.09 -3.90 -10.26
CA GLN A 88 10.23 -3.19 -10.83
C GLN A 88 10.16 -1.66 -10.62
N GLU A 89 9.69 -0.92 -11.60
CA GLU A 89 9.64 0.56 -11.56
C GLU A 89 8.21 1.10 -11.51
N VAL A 90 7.22 0.24 -11.22
CA VAL A 90 5.81 0.61 -11.20
C VAL A 90 5.15 0.06 -9.94
N ILE A 91 4.35 0.89 -9.28
CA ILE A 91 3.45 0.45 -8.22
C ILE A 91 2.03 0.75 -8.69
N GLU A 92 1.25 -0.31 -8.92
CA GLU A 92 -0.17 -0.18 -9.20
C GLU A 92 -0.93 -0.21 -7.88
N PHE A 93 -2.00 0.55 -7.78
CA PHE A 93 -2.81 0.59 -6.57
C PHE A 93 -4.30 0.51 -6.91
N PHE A 94 -5.04 -0.12 -6.01
CA PHE A 94 -6.47 -0.37 -6.14
C PHE A 94 -7.13 -0.11 -4.79
N THR A 95 -8.20 0.66 -4.78
CA THR A 95 -9.00 0.93 -3.59
C THR A 95 -10.47 1.13 -3.97
N ASN A 96 -11.32 1.40 -3.00
CA ASN A 96 -12.76 1.57 -3.22
C ASN A 96 -13.39 0.36 -3.94
N GLN A 97 -13.09 -0.87 -3.46
CA GLN A 97 -13.53 -2.13 -4.05
C GLN A 97 -13.17 -2.25 -5.54
N GLY A 98 -11.97 -1.76 -5.88
CA GLY A 98 -11.46 -1.81 -7.25
C GLY A 98 -11.99 -0.72 -8.19
N THR A 99 -12.83 0.17 -7.72
CA THR A 99 -13.39 1.25 -8.56
C THR A 99 -12.43 2.42 -8.72
N SER A 100 -11.46 2.57 -7.82
CA SER A 100 -10.40 3.55 -7.93
C SER A 100 -9.06 2.83 -8.09
N TYR A 101 -8.33 3.14 -9.14
CA TYR A 101 -7.05 2.51 -9.41
C TYR A 101 -6.13 3.46 -10.15
N GLY A 102 -4.85 3.17 -10.09
CA GLY A 102 -3.84 3.92 -10.81
C GLY A 102 -2.49 3.26 -10.70
N ALA A 103 -1.49 3.94 -11.23
CA ALA A 103 -0.12 3.50 -11.18
C ALA A 103 0.80 4.69 -10.95
N VAL A 104 1.85 4.48 -10.18
CA VAL A 104 2.92 5.47 -10.00
C VAL A 104 4.25 4.83 -10.39
N GLU A 105 5.09 5.62 -11.04
CA GLU A 105 6.41 5.16 -11.45
C GLU A 105 7.43 5.50 -10.38
N THR A 106 8.42 4.62 -10.23
CA THR A 106 9.59 4.85 -9.39
C THR A 106 10.79 5.18 -10.25
N GLU A 107 11.75 5.92 -9.70
CA GLU A 107 12.98 6.28 -10.45
C GLU A 107 13.88 5.07 -10.69
N GLU A 108 13.85 4.10 -9.78
CA GLU A 108 14.71 2.92 -9.82
C GLU A 108 13.88 1.67 -9.54
N ASN A 109 14.42 0.50 -9.91
CA ASN A 109 13.82 -0.77 -9.57
C ASN A 109 13.70 -0.90 -8.05
N VAL A 110 12.49 -1.13 -7.55
CA VAL A 110 12.19 -1.16 -6.11
C VAL A 110 12.30 -2.56 -5.51
N LEU A 111 12.44 -3.60 -6.32
CA LEU A 111 12.30 -4.98 -5.85
C LEU A 111 13.42 -5.45 -4.94
N GLY A 112 14.55 -4.75 -4.91
CA GLY A 112 15.61 -4.99 -3.92
C GLY A 112 15.34 -4.36 -2.56
N GLY A 113 14.30 -3.56 -2.44
CA GLY A 113 13.92 -2.84 -1.23
C GLY A 113 12.73 -3.45 -0.50
N ASN A 114 11.97 -2.59 0.12
CA ASN A 114 10.84 -3.00 0.95
C ASN A 114 9.74 -1.94 0.99
N LEU A 115 8.57 -2.37 1.46
CA LEU A 115 7.49 -1.48 1.85
C LEU A 115 7.56 -1.28 3.35
N LEU A 116 7.54 -0.03 3.80
CA LEU A 116 7.42 0.32 5.21
C LEU A 116 5.99 0.73 5.50
N VAL A 117 5.43 0.18 6.56
CA VAL A 117 4.11 0.54 7.07
C VAL A 117 4.30 1.26 8.40
N LYS A 118 3.74 2.45 8.51
CA LYS A 118 3.70 3.23 9.76
C LYS A 118 2.29 3.75 9.94
N SER A 119 1.62 3.27 10.96
CA SER A 119 0.21 3.60 11.17
C SER A 119 -0.02 4.18 12.57
N GLU A 120 -0.87 5.19 12.66
CA GLU A 120 -1.34 5.73 13.93
C GLU A 120 -2.46 4.87 14.52
N ILE A 121 -3.05 4.01 13.69
CA ILE A 121 -4.16 3.14 14.06
C ILE A 121 -3.85 1.69 13.68
N PRO A 122 -4.46 0.71 14.37
CA PRO A 122 -4.29 -0.69 13.98
C PRO A 122 -4.79 -0.95 12.57
N VAL A 123 -4.02 -1.69 11.79
CA VAL A 123 -4.45 -2.20 10.50
C VAL A 123 -5.04 -3.59 10.75
N ASP A 124 -6.30 -3.81 10.37
CA ASP A 124 -7.00 -5.05 10.70
C ASP A 124 -6.41 -6.27 10.02
N GLU A 125 -6.04 -6.14 8.76
CA GLU A 125 -5.35 -7.21 8.04
C GLU A 125 -4.28 -6.62 7.13
N ILE A 126 -3.12 -7.27 7.13
CA ILE A 126 -2.07 -7.04 6.13
C ILE A 126 -1.63 -8.41 5.64
N THR A 127 -1.75 -8.64 4.34
CA THR A 127 -1.25 -9.86 3.70
C THR A 127 -0.37 -9.49 2.52
N TYR A 128 0.56 -10.39 2.18
CA TYR A 128 1.33 -10.21 0.96
C TYR A 128 1.70 -11.53 0.32
N ASN A 129 1.85 -11.47 -1.00
CA ASN A 129 2.31 -12.58 -1.82
C ASN A 129 3.43 -12.08 -2.72
N ARG A 130 4.46 -12.89 -2.89
CA ARG A 130 5.49 -12.66 -3.89
C ARG A 130 5.25 -13.60 -5.06
N PHE A 131 5.55 -13.12 -6.26
CA PHE A 131 5.33 -13.88 -7.48
C PHE A 131 6.65 -14.36 -8.04
N GLU A 132 6.73 -15.66 -8.31
CA GLU A 132 7.84 -16.23 -9.07
C GLU A 132 7.63 -15.93 -10.56
N VAL A 133 8.68 -15.51 -11.21
CA VAL A 133 8.67 -15.18 -12.64
C VAL A 133 9.37 -16.27 -13.43
#